data_0a513c3a1a9e84da5602f7a095865115
#
_entry.id   0a513c3a1a9e84da5602f7a095865115
#
_cell.length_a   1.000
_cell.length_b   1.000
_cell.length_c   1.000
_cell.angle_alpha   90.00
_cell.angle_beta   90.00
_cell.angle_gamma   90.00
#
_symmetry.space_group_name_H-M   'P 1'
#
loop_
_entity.id
_entity.type
_entity.pdbx_description
1 polymer ?
#
loop_
_entity_poly.entity_id
_entity_poly.type
_entity_poly.pdbx_seq_one_letter_code
_entity_poly.pdbx_strand_id
1 'polypeptide(L)'
;MDEVVLEAFRHHAWSNQALITASTALSREQLTRPGTATGTDRGILSILNHIVISDRGYVSRRGDRPRWAEDGEETDDLRELERRARGNAGAWERYVSDGLEARRRIILDDGAYEAEISVLVVQALHHGNVHREQISSILTSLGVEPPDIQAWAYAEATGHARERTGREMNDPGHGD
;
A
#
# COMPACT_ATOMS: atom_id res chain seq x y z
N MET A 1 -6.22 19.85 6.88
CA MET A 1 -5.81 18.43 6.81
C MET A 1 -6.06 17.96 5.40
N ASP A 2 -5.15 17.23 4.87
CA ASP A 2 -5.27 16.72 3.49
C ASP A 2 -6.03 15.39 3.51
N GLU A 3 -7.37 15.47 3.68
CA GLU A 3 -8.24 14.29 3.82
C GLU A 3 -8.12 13.35 2.63
N VAL A 4 -7.95 13.89 1.43
CA VAL A 4 -7.75 13.09 0.22
C VAL A 4 -6.45 12.30 0.28
N VAL A 5 -5.37 12.91 0.77
CA VAL A 5 -4.08 12.22 0.92
C VAL A 5 -4.16 11.15 2.02
N LEU A 6 -4.83 11.47 3.12
CA LEU A 6 -5.06 10.50 4.20
C LEU A 6 -5.84 9.27 3.68
N GLU A 7 -6.90 9.51 2.92
CA GLU A 7 -7.71 8.45 2.33
C GLU A 7 -6.92 7.62 1.31
N ALA A 8 -6.06 8.25 0.52
CA ALA A 8 -5.17 7.54 -0.40
C ALA A 8 -4.21 6.60 0.34
N PHE A 9 -3.68 7.00 1.50
CA PHE A 9 -2.83 6.11 2.33
C PHE A 9 -3.62 5.01 3.05
N ARG A 10 -4.85 5.27 3.45
CA ARG A 10 -5.75 4.22 4.00
C ARG A 10 -6.05 3.16 2.95
N HIS A 11 -6.40 3.56 1.74
CA HIS A 11 -6.55 2.65 0.60
C HIS A 11 -5.26 1.90 0.31
N HIS A 12 -4.10 2.58 0.29
CA HIS A 12 -2.79 1.95 0.10
C HIS A 12 -2.52 0.85 1.14
N ALA A 13 -2.78 1.13 2.42
CA ALA A 13 -2.61 0.18 3.50
C ALA A 13 -3.58 -1.01 3.40
N TRP A 14 -4.85 -0.75 3.09
CA TRP A 14 -5.87 -1.77 2.89
C TRP A 14 -5.51 -2.71 1.73
N SER A 15 -5.05 -2.16 0.61
CA SER A 15 -4.64 -2.93 -0.56
C SER A 15 -3.43 -3.83 -0.28
N ASN A 16 -2.44 -3.33 0.46
CA ASN A 16 -1.28 -4.13 0.89
C ASN A 16 -1.74 -5.29 1.78
N GLN A 17 -2.64 -5.02 2.73
CA GLN A 17 -3.20 -6.02 3.63
C GLN A 17 -3.98 -7.10 2.88
N ALA A 18 -4.80 -6.72 1.90
CA ALA A 18 -5.58 -7.66 1.08
C ALA A 18 -4.66 -8.65 0.33
N LEU A 19 -3.56 -8.17 -0.25
CA LEU A 19 -2.60 -9.03 -0.95
C LEU A 19 -1.79 -9.93 0.00
N ILE A 20 -1.38 -9.44 1.17
CA ILE A 20 -0.73 -10.27 2.20
C ILE A 20 -1.70 -11.39 2.62
N THR A 21 -2.95 -11.06 2.88
CA THR A 21 -3.99 -12.02 3.28
C THR A 21 -4.22 -13.08 2.19
N ALA A 22 -4.39 -12.66 0.93
CA ALA A 22 -4.55 -13.59 -0.19
C ALA A 22 -3.34 -14.53 -0.33
N SER A 23 -2.15 -14.04 -0.04
CA SER A 23 -0.91 -14.82 -0.11
C SER A 23 -0.80 -15.91 0.97
N THR A 24 -1.59 -15.84 2.05
CA THR A 24 -1.56 -16.87 3.12
C THR A 24 -2.06 -18.24 2.67
N ALA A 25 -2.84 -18.29 1.60
CA ALA A 25 -3.35 -19.56 1.03
C ALA A 25 -2.33 -20.23 0.08
N LEU A 26 -1.22 -19.58 -0.24
CA LEU A 26 -0.23 -20.08 -1.20
C LEU A 26 0.81 -20.98 -0.52
N SER A 27 1.27 -21.98 -1.27
CA SER A 27 2.43 -22.78 -0.86
C SER A 27 3.73 -21.95 -0.92
N ARG A 28 4.75 -22.41 -0.20
CA ARG A 28 6.08 -21.79 -0.26
C ARG A 28 6.62 -21.71 -1.70
N GLU A 29 6.43 -22.75 -2.49
CA GLU A 29 6.83 -22.79 -3.89
C GLU A 29 6.14 -21.68 -4.71
N GLN A 30 4.82 -21.51 -4.54
CA GLN A 30 4.04 -20.46 -5.21
C GLN A 30 4.48 -19.06 -4.79
N LEU A 31 4.76 -18.85 -3.49
CA LEU A 31 5.23 -17.56 -2.95
C LEU A 31 6.60 -17.12 -3.49
N THR A 32 7.46 -18.09 -3.78
CA THR A 32 8.84 -17.81 -4.23
C THR A 32 9.03 -17.95 -5.73
N ARG A 33 8.03 -18.41 -6.46
CA ARG A 33 8.10 -18.59 -7.92
C ARG A 33 8.25 -17.25 -8.62
N PRO A 34 9.27 -17.07 -9.49
CA PRO A 34 9.48 -15.83 -10.23
C PRO A 34 8.30 -15.47 -11.13
N GLY A 35 7.93 -14.19 -11.12
CA GLY A 35 6.86 -13.62 -11.95
C GLY A 35 7.33 -13.20 -13.33
N THR A 36 7.90 -14.09 -14.13
CA THR A 36 8.50 -13.77 -15.43
C THR A 36 7.55 -13.08 -16.40
N ALA A 37 6.24 -13.35 -16.30
CA ALA A 37 5.22 -12.70 -17.13
C ALA A 37 5.06 -11.18 -16.82
N THR A 38 5.54 -10.70 -15.69
CA THR A 38 5.41 -9.30 -15.25
C THR A 38 6.72 -8.50 -15.40
N GLY A 39 7.72 -9.07 -16.07
CA GLY A 39 9.02 -8.43 -16.26
C GLY A 39 9.86 -8.35 -14.97
N THR A 40 9.55 -9.16 -13.96
CA THR A 40 10.32 -9.29 -12.73
C THR A 40 10.71 -10.75 -12.47
N ASP A 41 11.91 -10.96 -11.95
CA ASP A 41 12.45 -12.25 -11.47
C ASP A 41 12.07 -12.50 -10.00
N ARG A 42 11.34 -11.56 -9.38
CA ARG A 42 10.89 -11.69 -7.99
C ARG A 42 9.60 -12.52 -7.88
N GLY A 43 9.50 -13.32 -6.83
CA GLY A 43 8.27 -13.96 -6.42
C GLY A 43 7.42 -13.03 -5.52
N ILE A 44 6.18 -13.45 -5.25
CA ILE A 44 5.21 -12.70 -4.42
C ILE A 44 5.83 -12.30 -3.08
N LEU A 45 6.47 -13.24 -2.38
CA LEU A 45 7.06 -12.98 -1.06
C LEU A 45 8.11 -11.88 -1.09
N SER A 46 9.00 -11.91 -2.09
CA SER A 46 10.04 -10.88 -2.25
C SER A 46 9.43 -9.52 -2.61
N ILE A 47 8.36 -9.48 -3.42
CA ILE A 47 7.67 -8.24 -3.76
C ILE A 47 6.95 -7.67 -2.54
N LEU A 48 6.27 -8.50 -1.74
CA LEU A 48 5.64 -8.06 -0.49
C LEU A 48 6.64 -7.46 0.49
N ASN A 49 7.79 -8.13 0.69
CA ASN A 49 8.89 -7.59 1.50
C ASN A 49 9.35 -6.24 0.96
N HIS A 50 9.55 -6.15 -0.36
CA HIS A 50 9.99 -4.92 -1.01
C HIS A 50 9.01 -3.76 -0.81
N ILE A 51 7.70 -3.99 -0.95
CA ILE A 51 6.67 -2.98 -0.67
C ILE A 51 6.79 -2.49 0.79
N VAL A 52 6.79 -3.42 1.73
CA VAL A 52 6.77 -3.10 3.17
C VAL A 52 8.04 -2.38 3.63
N ILE A 53 9.20 -2.82 3.14
CA ILE A 53 10.51 -2.21 3.47
C ILE A 53 10.63 -0.82 2.83
N SER A 54 10.22 -0.68 1.56
CA SER A 54 10.27 0.62 0.86
C SER A 54 9.33 1.63 1.49
N ASP A 55 8.12 1.20 1.84
CA ASP A 55 7.10 2.05 2.49
C ASP A 55 7.59 2.57 3.86
N ARG A 56 8.23 1.70 4.67
CA ARG A 56 8.96 2.13 5.87
C ARG A 56 10.03 3.18 5.55
N GLY A 57 10.81 2.93 4.50
CA GLY A 57 11.86 3.85 4.04
C GLY A 57 11.31 5.24 3.75
N TYR A 58 10.18 5.32 3.05
CA TYR A 58 9.52 6.59 2.72
C TYR A 58 9.01 7.32 3.97
N VAL A 59 8.25 6.65 4.83
CA VAL A 59 7.68 7.29 6.01
C VAL A 59 8.74 7.69 7.04
N SER A 60 9.86 6.97 7.10
CA SER A 60 10.97 7.27 8.02
C SER A 60 11.73 8.56 7.66
N ARG A 61 11.59 9.08 6.43
CA ARG A 61 12.25 10.31 5.99
C ARG A 61 11.79 11.57 6.75
N ARG A 62 10.65 11.51 7.42
CA ARG A 62 10.21 12.58 8.34
C ARG A 62 10.80 12.44 9.76
N GLY A 63 11.28 11.28 10.15
CA GLY A 63 11.70 10.95 11.51
C GLY A 63 10.73 10.05 12.26
N ASP A 64 9.53 9.79 11.74
CA ASP A 64 8.53 8.87 12.30
C ASP A 64 8.86 7.43 11.91
N ARG A 65 9.84 6.84 12.60
CA ARG A 65 10.18 5.44 12.35
C ARG A 65 9.11 4.50 12.92
N PRO A 66 8.53 3.61 12.10
CA PRO A 66 7.74 2.51 12.62
C PRO A 66 8.57 1.69 13.62
N ARG A 67 7.95 1.16 14.69
CA ARG A 67 8.66 0.42 15.76
C ARG A 67 9.46 -0.78 15.26
N TRP A 68 9.03 -1.42 14.16
CA TRP A 68 9.75 -2.55 13.54
C TRP A 68 10.95 -2.12 12.66
N ALA A 69 11.24 -0.82 12.54
CA ALA A 69 12.30 -0.30 11.66
C ALA A 69 13.72 -0.77 12.02
N GLU A 70 13.90 -1.32 13.21
CA GLU A 70 15.17 -1.89 13.67
C GLU A 70 15.39 -3.30 13.11
N ASP A 71 14.32 -4.01 12.72
CA ASP A 71 14.35 -5.40 12.21
C ASP A 71 14.48 -5.47 10.67
N GLY A 72 15.18 -4.57 10.04
CA GLY A 72 15.15 -4.18 8.62
C GLY A 72 15.37 -5.24 7.53
N GLU A 73 15.38 -6.51 7.86
CA GLU A 73 15.59 -7.62 6.94
C GLU A 73 14.28 -8.16 6.35
N GLU A 74 14.37 -8.82 5.19
CA GLU A 74 13.28 -9.59 4.62
C GLU A 74 12.84 -10.69 5.58
N THR A 75 11.56 -11.03 5.57
CA THR A 75 10.99 -12.12 6.37
C THR A 75 10.20 -13.07 5.49
N ASP A 76 10.23 -14.35 5.86
CA ASP A 76 9.42 -15.39 5.25
C ASP A 76 8.05 -15.55 5.93
N ASP A 77 7.84 -14.90 7.05
CA ASP A 77 6.60 -14.96 7.83
C ASP A 77 5.63 -13.87 7.36
N LEU A 78 4.53 -14.29 6.72
CA LEU A 78 3.47 -13.39 6.25
C LEU A 78 2.76 -12.67 7.40
N ARG A 79 2.70 -13.24 8.61
CA ARG A 79 2.13 -12.57 9.80
C ARG A 79 3.04 -11.43 10.24
N GLU A 80 4.33 -11.64 10.17
CA GLU A 80 5.29 -10.58 10.46
C GLU A 80 5.22 -9.46 9.40
N LEU A 81 5.09 -9.80 8.11
CA LEU A 81 4.84 -8.81 7.05
C LEU A 81 3.56 -8.01 7.30
N GLU A 82 2.48 -8.69 7.70
CA GLU A 82 1.23 -8.04 8.07
C GLU A 82 1.42 -7.05 9.22
N ARG A 83 2.11 -7.46 10.28
CA ARG A 83 2.42 -6.61 11.44
C ARG A 83 3.21 -5.36 11.02
N ARG A 84 4.21 -5.54 10.16
CA ARG A 84 5.04 -4.44 9.63
C ARG A 84 4.23 -3.49 8.76
N ALA A 85 3.40 -4.01 7.85
CA ALA A 85 2.52 -3.21 7.01
C ALA A 85 1.55 -2.36 7.83
N ARG A 86 0.96 -2.91 8.90
CA ARG A 86 0.12 -2.14 9.86
C ARG A 86 0.92 -1.06 10.59
N GLY A 87 2.17 -1.33 10.93
CA GLY A 87 3.07 -0.34 11.53
C GLY A 87 3.34 0.85 10.59
N ASN A 88 3.55 0.58 9.31
CA ASN A 88 3.70 1.60 8.28
C ASN A 88 2.40 2.41 8.10
N ALA A 89 1.24 1.75 8.04
CA ALA A 89 -0.05 2.43 7.92
C ALA A 89 -0.26 3.44 9.06
N GLY A 90 -0.04 3.04 10.31
CA GLY A 90 -0.15 3.96 11.45
C GLY A 90 0.87 5.09 11.43
N ALA A 91 2.06 4.87 10.85
CA ALA A 91 3.05 5.93 10.67
C ALA A 91 2.63 6.93 9.59
N TRP A 92 2.08 6.46 8.47
CA TRP A 92 1.52 7.32 7.42
C TRP A 92 0.32 8.13 7.90
N GLU A 93 -0.60 7.52 8.66
CA GLU A 93 -1.74 8.25 9.26
C GLU A 93 -1.28 9.40 10.13
N ARG A 94 -0.33 9.16 11.02
CA ARG A 94 0.26 10.24 11.84
C ARG A 94 0.94 11.29 10.98
N TYR A 95 1.75 10.85 10.00
CA TYR A 95 2.46 11.74 9.10
C TYR A 95 1.52 12.72 8.39
N VAL A 96 0.42 12.24 7.84
CA VAL A 96 -0.56 13.06 7.12
C VAL A 96 -1.38 13.91 8.10
N SER A 97 -1.80 13.33 9.24
CA SER A 97 -2.64 14.01 10.23
C SER A 97 -1.93 15.16 10.95
N ASP A 98 -0.63 15.05 11.17
CA ASP A 98 0.19 16.12 11.78
C ASP A 98 0.45 17.30 10.81
N GLY A 99 0.03 17.16 9.56
CA GLY A 99 0.19 18.15 8.51
C GLY A 99 1.38 17.85 7.61
N LEU A 100 1.09 17.65 6.33
CA LEU A 100 2.11 17.50 5.31
C LEU A 100 2.73 18.86 5.03
N GLU A 101 4.01 19.02 5.32
CA GLU A 101 4.81 20.14 4.86
C GLU A 101 5.22 19.90 3.39
N ALA A 102 4.25 19.90 2.48
CA ALA A 102 4.39 19.40 1.11
C ALA A 102 5.61 19.97 0.36
N ARG A 103 5.98 21.22 0.63
CA ARG A 103 7.11 21.91 0.01
C ARG A 103 8.42 21.82 0.81
N ARG A 104 8.40 21.21 1.99
CA ARG A 104 9.62 20.96 2.74
C ARG A 104 10.52 20.03 1.93
N ARG A 105 11.79 20.38 1.82
CA ARG A 105 12.79 19.60 1.14
C ARG A 105 13.41 18.56 2.07
N ILE A 106 13.62 17.39 1.54
CA ILE A 106 14.30 16.28 2.20
C ILE A 106 15.51 15.87 1.36
N ILE A 107 16.55 15.43 2.04
CA ILE A 107 17.77 14.95 1.42
C ILE A 107 17.67 13.42 1.29
N LEU A 108 18.00 12.93 0.13
CA LEU A 108 17.97 11.52 -0.24
C LEU A 108 19.37 11.07 -0.70
N ASP A 109 19.58 9.76 -0.73
CA ASP A 109 20.76 9.13 -1.31
C ASP A 109 22.08 9.72 -0.80
N ASP A 110 22.22 9.75 0.55
CA ASP A 110 23.41 10.25 1.27
C ASP A 110 23.85 11.67 0.87
N GLY A 111 22.88 12.50 0.51
CA GLY A 111 23.11 13.89 0.14
C GLY A 111 23.18 14.16 -1.37
N ALA A 112 23.10 13.13 -2.19
CA ALA A 112 23.20 13.26 -3.63
C ALA A 112 21.95 13.82 -4.30
N TYR A 113 20.78 13.75 -3.63
CA TYR A 113 19.50 14.17 -4.19
C TYR A 113 18.66 14.93 -3.17
N GLU A 114 17.92 15.93 -3.63
CA GLU A 114 16.98 16.68 -2.82
C GLU A 114 15.60 16.70 -3.50
N ALA A 115 14.55 16.41 -2.73
CA ALA A 115 13.18 16.42 -3.24
C ALA A 115 12.21 17.07 -2.26
N GLU A 116 11.07 17.55 -2.74
CA GLU A 116 9.96 17.98 -1.89
C GLU A 116 9.21 16.77 -1.32
N ILE A 117 8.64 16.90 -0.14
CA ILE A 117 7.81 15.85 0.49
C ILE A 117 6.63 15.44 -0.39
N SER A 118 6.05 16.37 -1.13
CA SER A 118 4.99 16.07 -2.10
C SER A 118 5.41 14.98 -3.11
N VAL A 119 6.64 15.03 -3.58
CA VAL A 119 7.20 14.02 -4.50
C VAL A 119 7.36 12.68 -3.81
N LEU A 120 7.83 12.68 -2.54
CA LEU A 120 7.95 11.45 -1.75
C LEU A 120 6.59 10.75 -1.55
N VAL A 121 5.53 11.53 -1.26
CA VAL A 121 4.16 11.02 -1.11
C VAL A 121 3.67 10.36 -2.40
N VAL A 122 3.82 11.06 -3.53
CA VAL A 122 3.44 10.53 -4.85
C VAL A 122 4.25 9.26 -5.16
N GLN A 123 5.55 9.27 -4.88
CA GLN A 123 6.43 8.12 -5.09
C GLN A 123 6.00 6.91 -4.26
N ALA A 124 5.66 7.09 -2.99
CA ALA A 124 5.22 6.00 -2.11
C ALA A 124 3.95 5.32 -2.66
N LEU A 125 2.94 6.10 -3.03
CA LEU A 125 1.69 5.60 -3.60
C LEU A 125 1.90 4.91 -4.95
N HIS A 126 2.67 5.55 -5.86
CA HIS A 126 2.97 4.99 -7.17
C HIS A 126 3.73 3.66 -7.08
N HIS A 127 4.80 3.64 -6.28
CA HIS A 127 5.62 2.45 -6.04
C HIS A 127 4.78 1.27 -5.53
N GLY A 128 3.92 1.52 -4.53
CA GLY A 128 3.01 0.50 -4.02
C GLY A 128 2.06 -0.01 -5.11
N ASN A 129 1.48 0.86 -5.93
CA ASN A 129 0.58 0.46 -7.01
C ASN A 129 1.28 -0.46 -8.02
N VAL A 130 2.47 -0.06 -8.50
CA VAL A 130 3.22 -0.86 -9.48
C VAL A 130 3.49 -2.28 -8.96
N HIS A 131 3.93 -2.41 -7.72
CA HIS A 131 4.27 -3.71 -7.14
C HIS A 131 3.04 -4.56 -6.79
N ARG A 132 1.93 -3.95 -6.41
CA ARG A 132 0.67 -4.65 -6.21
C ARG A 132 0.15 -5.27 -7.51
N GLU A 133 0.23 -4.54 -8.62
CA GLU A 133 -0.12 -5.05 -9.94
C GLU A 133 0.77 -6.24 -10.36
N GLN A 134 2.06 -6.21 -10.04
CA GLN A 134 2.93 -7.36 -10.25
C GLN A 134 2.47 -8.58 -9.47
N ILE A 135 2.10 -8.42 -8.19
CA ILE A 135 1.57 -9.54 -7.37
C ILE A 135 0.27 -10.07 -7.97
N SER A 136 -0.68 -9.20 -8.34
CA SER A 136 -1.95 -9.58 -8.95
C SER A 136 -1.73 -10.38 -10.23
N SER A 137 -0.80 -9.96 -11.08
CA SER A 137 -0.43 -10.67 -12.30
C SER A 137 0.21 -12.04 -12.01
N ILE A 138 1.04 -12.17 -10.98
CA ILE A 138 1.61 -13.46 -10.57
C ILE A 138 0.50 -14.38 -10.06
N LEU A 139 -0.40 -13.90 -9.19
CA LEU A 139 -1.55 -14.66 -8.70
C LEU A 139 -2.38 -15.22 -9.87
N THR A 140 -2.74 -14.36 -10.83
CA THR A 140 -3.46 -14.77 -12.04
C THR A 140 -2.69 -15.86 -12.82
N SER A 141 -1.37 -15.74 -12.96
CA SER A 141 -0.54 -16.74 -13.64
C SER A 141 -0.48 -18.09 -12.92
N LEU A 142 -0.73 -18.08 -11.61
CA LEU A 142 -0.84 -19.28 -10.77
C LEU A 142 -2.26 -19.86 -10.78
N GLY A 143 -3.21 -19.28 -11.51
CA GLY A 143 -4.63 -19.65 -11.49
C GLY A 143 -5.36 -19.27 -10.21
N VAL A 144 -4.82 -18.31 -9.45
CA VAL A 144 -5.42 -17.76 -8.23
C VAL A 144 -6.03 -16.40 -8.56
N GLU A 145 -7.32 -16.24 -8.24
CA GLU A 145 -7.99 -14.94 -8.42
C GLU A 145 -7.40 -13.93 -7.45
N PRO A 146 -6.83 -12.81 -7.93
CA PRO A 146 -6.34 -11.75 -7.06
C PRO A 146 -7.50 -11.02 -6.38
N PRO A 147 -7.32 -10.50 -5.15
CA PRO A 147 -8.33 -9.67 -4.53
C PRO A 147 -8.56 -8.38 -5.34
N ASP A 148 -9.79 -7.91 -5.39
CA ASP A 148 -10.09 -6.59 -5.93
C ASP A 148 -9.58 -5.52 -4.95
N ILE A 149 -8.55 -4.80 -5.37
CA ILE A 149 -7.88 -3.74 -4.59
C ILE A 149 -8.12 -2.34 -5.15
N GLN A 150 -9.12 -2.19 -6.02
CA GLN A 150 -9.51 -0.89 -6.53
C GLN A 150 -10.09 0.01 -5.44
N ALA A 151 -10.06 1.32 -5.67
CA ALA A 151 -10.60 2.28 -4.71
C ALA A 151 -12.11 2.11 -4.48
N TRP A 152 -12.85 1.61 -5.46
CA TRP A 152 -14.28 1.31 -5.31
C TRP A 152 -14.53 0.14 -4.36
N ALA A 153 -13.79 -0.96 -4.50
CA ALA A 153 -13.87 -2.11 -3.60
C ALA A 153 -13.49 -1.73 -2.17
N TYR A 154 -12.47 -0.89 -2.00
CA TYR A 154 -12.10 -0.31 -0.71
C TYR A 154 -13.24 0.53 -0.13
N ALA A 155 -13.85 1.41 -0.92
CA ALA A 155 -14.91 2.29 -0.46
C ALA A 155 -16.15 1.50 -0.02
N GLU A 156 -16.49 0.43 -0.72
CA GLU A 156 -17.58 -0.49 -0.32
C GLU A 156 -17.22 -1.24 0.98
N ALA A 157 -16.01 -1.80 1.08
CA ALA A 157 -15.56 -2.54 2.25
C ALA A 157 -15.48 -1.69 3.52
N THR A 158 -15.27 -0.38 3.38
CA THR A 158 -15.16 0.57 4.50
C THR A 158 -16.42 1.40 4.75
N GLY A 159 -17.45 1.22 3.92
CA GLY A 159 -18.74 1.94 4.05
C GLY A 159 -18.72 3.37 3.49
N HIS A 160 -17.66 3.75 2.73
CA HIS A 160 -17.58 5.04 2.05
C HIS A 160 -18.40 5.06 0.74
N ALA A 161 -18.79 3.90 0.22
CA ALA A 161 -19.71 3.74 -0.89
C ALA A 161 -20.71 2.63 -0.61
N ARG A 162 -21.90 2.75 -1.18
CA ARG A 162 -22.94 1.72 -1.11
C ARG A 162 -23.83 1.78 -2.36
N GLU A 163 -24.41 0.66 -2.74
CA GLU A 163 -25.46 0.66 -3.74
C GLU A 163 -26.70 1.44 -3.24
N ARG A 164 -27.26 2.28 -4.12
CA ARG A 164 -28.56 2.93 -3.84
C ARG A 164 -29.66 1.94 -4.11
N THR A 165 -30.56 1.78 -3.16
CA THR A 165 -31.78 0.99 -3.36
C THR A 165 -32.74 1.69 -4.33
N GLY A 166 -33.60 0.93 -5.03
CA GLY A 166 -34.54 1.49 -6.02
C GLY A 166 -35.44 2.60 -5.48
N ARG A 167 -35.64 2.71 -4.17
CA ARG A 167 -36.41 3.77 -3.51
C ARG A 167 -35.60 5.08 -3.42
N GLU A 168 -34.30 5.00 -3.24
CA GLU A 168 -33.34 6.14 -3.19
C GLU A 168 -32.99 6.67 -4.60
N MET A 169 -33.13 5.82 -5.64
CA MET A 169 -32.88 6.22 -7.03
C MET A 169 -33.93 7.19 -7.58
N ASN A 170 -35.15 7.23 -7.01
CA ASN A 170 -36.25 8.09 -7.42
C ASN A 170 -36.35 9.40 -6.61
N ASP A 171 -35.49 9.60 -5.62
CA ASP A 171 -35.36 10.86 -4.88
C ASP A 171 -34.22 11.68 -5.48
N PRO A 172 -34.47 12.74 -6.28
CA PRO A 172 -33.46 13.68 -6.71
C PRO A 172 -33.05 14.50 -5.49
N GLY A 173 -32.10 13.96 -4.71
CA GLY A 173 -31.59 14.62 -3.53
C GLY A 173 -31.35 16.11 -3.79
N HIS A 174 -31.97 16.95 -2.97
CA HIS A 174 -31.72 18.38 -2.95
C HIS A 174 -30.22 18.60 -2.71
N GLY A 175 -29.51 19.01 -3.78
CA GLY A 175 -28.20 19.58 -3.64
C GLY A 175 -28.37 21.01 -3.09
N ASP A 176 -27.91 21.21 -1.87
CA ASP A 176 -27.54 22.51 -1.32
C ASP A 176 -26.06 22.79 -1.56
#